data_70efec321083e721357b05a5124a888a
#
_entry.id   70efec321083e721357b05a5124a888a
#
_cell.length_a   1.000
_cell.length_b   1.000
_cell.length_c   1.000
_cell.angle_alpha   90.00
_cell.angle_beta   90.00
_cell.angle_gamma   90.00
#
_symmetry.space_group_name_H-M   'P 1'
#
loop_
_entity.id
_entity.type
_entity.pdbx_description
1 polymer ?
#
loop_
_entity_poly.entity_id
_entity_poly.type
_entity_poly.pdbx_seq_one_letter_code
_entity_poly.pdbx_strand_id
1 'polypeptide(L)'
;MKTHSNHRGSKEAQFTKRPLGLQMLRTGEYLQAEIAQILGVSHGTVRGWSSKLQAHDKTVESQAKRGRKTGTGRILTRQQEARIIGIIRDKTPQQLKMFFYLWSVGAVMALIEERFGITVSESCVRKYLAAWGFTIQRPATRYTSRDDVLVQNWLQKSYPKIAQTAKKEGAEIHWLDETGVNNQAIYQRGYALRGKTPVTAKPARREKISMISTVTNRGTLRFRLYEGGLSAALFVEFLEQLTKDTDKKIFVIMDNLPVHKGMAVKAWLEQNTDKIEVFYLPPYAPDLNPDEYLNNDLKQNVHRYSGLPLDKATLKNNVLRYMRHIQKSPAKVQSYFQARETKYAA
;
A
#
# COMPACT_ATOMS: atom_id res chain seq x y z
N MET A 1 -47.24 27.93 -13.16
CA MET A 1 -46.09 27.05 -12.93
C MET A 1 -44.90 27.59 -13.73
N LYS A 2 -43.91 28.22 -13.08
CA LYS A 2 -42.69 28.71 -13.73
C LYS A 2 -41.62 27.61 -13.58
N THR A 3 -41.36 26.87 -14.65
CA THR A 3 -40.27 25.90 -14.72
C THR A 3 -38.94 26.65 -14.88
N HIS A 4 -38.18 26.77 -13.80
CA HIS A 4 -36.79 27.20 -13.89
C HIS A 4 -35.96 26.01 -14.41
N SER A 5 -35.72 25.94 -15.71
CA SER A 5 -34.76 25.03 -16.28
C SER A 5 -33.34 25.49 -15.94
N ASN A 6 -32.68 24.75 -15.04
CA ASN A 6 -31.27 24.92 -14.74
C ASN A 6 -30.40 24.40 -15.91
N HIS A 7 -30.24 25.21 -16.96
CA HIS A 7 -29.30 24.96 -18.06
C HIS A 7 -27.88 25.38 -17.66
N ARG A 8 -27.30 24.70 -16.68
CA ARG A 8 -25.82 24.68 -16.53
C ARG A 8 -25.28 23.52 -17.34
N GLY A 9 -24.97 23.76 -18.61
CA GLY A 9 -24.20 22.84 -19.42
C GLY A 9 -22.88 22.47 -18.72
N SER A 10 -22.32 21.29 -19.02
CA SER A 10 -21.05 20.84 -18.44
C SER A 10 -19.96 21.90 -18.58
N LYS A 11 -19.00 21.91 -17.67
CA LYS A 11 -17.87 22.86 -17.74
C LYS A 11 -17.17 22.81 -19.12
N GLU A 12 -17.06 21.63 -19.72
CA GLU A 12 -16.51 21.42 -21.06
C GLU A 12 -17.33 22.12 -22.16
N ALA A 13 -18.68 22.06 -22.10
CA ALA A 13 -19.54 22.75 -23.03
C ALA A 13 -19.40 24.29 -22.92
N GLN A 14 -19.12 24.83 -21.75
CA GLN A 14 -18.84 26.27 -21.56
C GLN A 14 -17.45 26.65 -22.11
N PHE A 15 -16.46 25.74 -22.05
CA PHE A 15 -15.11 25.96 -22.59
C PHE A 15 -15.10 26.05 -24.12
N THR A 16 -15.94 25.28 -24.82
CA THR A 16 -16.03 25.28 -26.28
C THR A 16 -16.91 26.40 -26.83
N LYS A 17 -18.01 26.77 -26.16
CA LYS A 17 -18.96 27.75 -26.60
C LYS A 17 -18.41 29.20 -26.66
N ARG A 18 -17.54 29.57 -25.70
CA ARG A 18 -17.02 30.94 -25.62
C ARG A 18 -16.07 31.31 -26.78
N PRO A 19 -15.04 30.50 -27.13
CA PRO A 19 -14.18 30.80 -28.26
C PRO A 19 -14.96 30.89 -29.57
N LEU A 20 -15.92 30.00 -29.79
CA LEU A 20 -16.77 30.00 -30.98
C LEU A 20 -17.63 31.24 -31.04
N GLY A 21 -18.27 31.66 -29.92
CA GLY A 21 -19.05 32.89 -29.84
C GLY A 21 -18.21 34.14 -30.06
N LEU A 22 -16.98 34.21 -29.60
CA LEU A 22 -16.06 35.30 -29.86
C LEU A 22 -15.66 35.37 -31.33
N GLN A 23 -15.47 34.22 -31.99
CA GLN A 23 -15.19 34.14 -33.42
C GLN A 23 -16.38 34.68 -34.23
N MET A 24 -17.61 34.25 -33.92
CA MET A 24 -18.84 34.73 -34.59
C MET A 24 -19.07 36.25 -34.38
N LEU A 25 -18.72 36.77 -33.19
CA LEU A 25 -18.78 38.22 -32.94
C LEU A 25 -17.75 39.03 -33.75
N ARG A 26 -16.60 38.45 -34.08
CA ARG A 26 -15.53 39.09 -34.88
C ARG A 26 -15.87 39.14 -36.36
N THR A 27 -16.52 38.09 -36.90
CA THR A 27 -16.96 38.07 -38.31
C THR A 27 -18.04 39.12 -38.59
N GLY A 28 -18.84 39.48 -37.59
CA GLY A 28 -19.93 40.44 -37.77
C GLY A 28 -21.11 39.93 -38.59
N GLU A 29 -21.11 38.66 -38.97
CA GLU A 29 -22.13 38.04 -39.81
C GLU A 29 -23.41 37.67 -39.08
N TYR A 30 -23.36 37.62 -37.75
CA TYR A 30 -24.46 37.16 -36.87
C TYR A 30 -24.86 38.22 -35.87
N LEU A 31 -26.16 38.37 -35.65
CA LEU A 31 -26.66 39.19 -34.55
C LEU A 31 -26.40 38.50 -33.19
N GLN A 32 -26.22 39.28 -32.13
CA GLN A 32 -25.96 38.73 -30.78
C GLN A 32 -27.04 37.76 -30.31
N ALA A 33 -28.30 37.96 -30.72
CA ALA A 33 -29.42 37.07 -30.43
C ALA A 33 -29.27 35.72 -31.13
N GLU A 34 -28.81 35.70 -32.38
CA GLU A 34 -28.60 34.49 -33.17
C GLU A 34 -27.43 33.69 -32.60
N ILE A 35 -26.34 34.36 -32.26
CA ILE A 35 -25.21 33.69 -31.58
C ILE A 35 -25.67 33.04 -30.26
N ALA A 36 -26.50 33.70 -29.49
CA ALA A 36 -27.03 33.16 -28.24
C ALA A 36 -27.87 31.92 -28.49
N GLN A 37 -28.70 31.90 -29.53
CA GLN A 37 -29.54 30.79 -29.92
C GLN A 37 -28.69 29.61 -30.45
N ILE A 38 -27.75 29.85 -31.36
CA ILE A 38 -26.87 28.82 -31.94
C ILE A 38 -26.03 28.12 -30.85
N LEU A 39 -25.50 28.91 -29.93
CA LEU A 39 -24.63 28.35 -28.87
C LEU A 39 -25.40 27.85 -27.63
N GLY A 40 -26.74 28.09 -27.58
CA GLY A 40 -27.54 27.70 -26.43
C GLY A 40 -27.07 28.41 -25.14
N VAL A 41 -26.78 29.70 -25.21
CA VAL A 41 -26.38 30.56 -24.07
C VAL A 41 -27.36 31.74 -23.95
N SER A 42 -27.36 32.40 -22.80
CA SER A 42 -28.22 33.60 -22.66
C SER A 42 -27.70 34.76 -23.52
N HIS A 43 -28.62 35.61 -24.02
CA HIS A 43 -28.28 36.82 -24.75
C HIS A 43 -27.37 37.77 -23.92
N GLY A 44 -27.58 37.85 -22.59
CA GLY A 44 -26.69 38.57 -21.68
C GLY A 44 -25.27 38.05 -21.66
N THR A 45 -25.06 36.76 -21.87
CA THR A 45 -23.72 36.16 -21.98
C THR A 45 -22.98 36.64 -23.21
N VAL A 46 -23.64 36.64 -24.39
CA VAL A 46 -23.09 37.12 -25.66
C VAL A 46 -22.82 38.61 -25.61
N ARG A 47 -23.75 39.42 -25.07
CA ARG A 47 -23.58 40.83 -24.85
C ARG A 47 -22.35 41.14 -23.97
N GLY A 48 -22.15 40.35 -22.89
CA GLY A 48 -20.94 40.48 -22.05
C GLY A 48 -19.66 40.16 -22.78
N TRP A 49 -19.67 39.19 -23.72
CA TRP A 49 -18.51 38.93 -24.57
C TRP A 49 -18.23 40.04 -25.55
N SER A 50 -19.31 40.56 -26.21
CA SER A 50 -19.21 41.68 -27.16
C SER A 50 -18.67 42.95 -26.51
N SER A 51 -19.17 43.33 -25.35
CA SER A 51 -18.72 44.50 -24.59
C SER A 51 -17.23 44.41 -24.22
N LYS A 52 -16.76 43.21 -23.79
CA LYS A 52 -15.34 42.98 -23.49
C LYS A 52 -14.47 42.97 -24.74
N LEU A 53 -14.99 42.46 -25.84
CA LEU A 53 -14.26 42.45 -27.13
C LEU A 53 -14.06 43.91 -27.63
N GLN A 54 -15.10 44.75 -27.56
CA GLN A 54 -15.01 46.16 -27.89
C GLN A 54 -14.08 46.96 -26.99
N ALA A 55 -14.03 46.62 -25.68
CA ALA A 55 -13.10 47.20 -24.72
C ALA A 55 -11.64 46.71 -24.86
N HIS A 56 -11.33 45.89 -25.85
CA HIS A 56 -10.00 45.25 -26.04
C HIS A 56 -9.49 44.52 -24.80
N ASP A 57 -10.41 44.00 -23.96
CA ASP A 57 -10.09 43.28 -22.74
C ASP A 57 -9.53 41.91 -23.05
N LYS A 58 -8.20 41.76 -22.91
CA LYS A 58 -7.46 40.50 -23.12
C LYS A 58 -7.99 39.34 -22.25
N THR A 59 -8.75 39.65 -21.19
CA THR A 59 -9.35 38.60 -20.33
C THR A 59 -10.50 37.88 -21.00
N VAL A 60 -11.07 38.44 -22.10
CA VAL A 60 -12.16 37.80 -22.85
C VAL A 60 -11.71 36.48 -23.48
N GLU A 61 -10.46 36.35 -23.85
CA GLU A 61 -9.86 35.13 -24.42
C GLU A 61 -9.27 34.21 -23.36
N SER A 62 -9.02 34.76 -22.18
CA SER A 62 -8.41 34.02 -21.08
C SER A 62 -9.40 33.03 -20.45
N GLN A 63 -9.06 31.78 -20.49
CA GLN A 63 -9.76 30.69 -19.77
C GLN A 63 -9.27 30.55 -18.32
N ALA A 64 -8.88 31.64 -17.68
CA ALA A 64 -8.35 31.62 -16.33
C ALA A 64 -9.34 30.95 -15.36
N LYS A 65 -8.86 29.98 -14.60
CA LYS A 65 -9.65 29.34 -13.55
C LYS A 65 -10.15 30.40 -12.57
N ARG A 66 -11.48 30.42 -12.32
CA ARG A 66 -12.06 31.25 -11.27
C ARG A 66 -11.54 30.80 -9.92
N GLY A 67 -11.18 31.73 -9.08
CA GLY A 67 -10.74 31.47 -7.71
C GLY A 67 -9.53 32.32 -7.31
N ARG A 68 -9.16 32.20 -6.06
CA ARG A 68 -7.99 32.88 -5.51
C ARG A 68 -6.72 32.35 -6.17
N LYS A 69 -5.79 33.21 -6.56
CA LYS A 69 -4.51 32.82 -7.17
C LYS A 69 -3.77 31.86 -6.24
N THR A 70 -3.21 30.79 -6.82
CA THR A 70 -2.41 29.82 -6.07
C THR A 70 -1.29 30.52 -5.31
N GLY A 71 -1.15 30.24 -4.03
CA GLY A 71 -0.14 30.83 -3.16
C GLY A 71 -0.56 32.12 -2.45
N THR A 72 -1.76 32.69 -2.75
CA THR A 72 -2.31 33.84 -2.00
C THR A 72 -2.67 33.41 -0.57
N GLY A 73 -2.15 34.10 0.45
CA GLY A 73 -2.39 33.80 1.87
C GLY A 73 -1.45 32.73 2.42
N ARG A 74 -0.32 32.48 1.77
CA ARG A 74 0.79 31.73 2.39
C ARG A 74 1.36 32.52 3.57
N ILE A 75 1.56 31.84 4.68
CA ILE A 75 2.16 32.40 5.90
C ILE A 75 3.69 32.40 5.78
N LEU A 76 4.25 31.33 5.19
CA LEU A 76 5.69 31.21 4.97
C LEU A 76 6.10 31.81 3.63
N THR A 77 7.26 32.46 3.61
CA THR A 77 7.92 32.87 2.38
C THR A 77 8.49 31.65 1.61
N ARG A 78 8.74 31.78 0.32
CA ARG A 78 9.35 30.70 -0.48
C ARG A 78 10.71 30.23 0.07
N GLN A 79 11.50 31.14 0.62
CA GLN A 79 12.80 30.82 1.22
C GLN A 79 12.63 30.01 2.52
N GLN A 80 11.67 30.40 3.36
CA GLN A 80 11.33 29.64 4.57
C GLN A 80 10.81 28.24 4.23
N GLU A 81 9.92 28.13 3.22
CA GLU A 81 9.44 26.84 2.74
C GLU A 81 10.59 25.94 2.26
N ALA A 82 11.47 26.47 1.40
CA ALA A 82 12.63 25.70 0.90
C ALA A 82 13.53 25.21 2.03
N ARG A 83 13.73 26.03 3.08
CA ARG A 83 14.53 25.66 4.25
C ARG A 83 13.87 24.53 5.05
N ILE A 84 12.55 24.59 5.29
CA ILE A 84 11.82 23.53 5.98
C ILE A 84 11.83 22.23 5.18
N ILE A 85 11.58 22.29 3.87
CA ILE A 85 11.64 21.14 2.96
C ILE A 85 13.01 20.45 3.05
N GLY A 86 14.10 21.22 2.97
CA GLY A 86 15.47 20.71 3.08
C GLY A 86 15.69 19.99 4.43
N ILE A 87 15.25 20.59 5.52
CA ILE A 87 15.38 19.99 6.86
C ILE A 87 14.60 18.67 6.95
N ILE A 88 13.33 18.64 6.51
CA ILE A 88 12.50 17.44 6.57
C ILE A 88 13.07 16.31 5.70
N ARG A 89 13.65 16.65 4.55
CA ARG A 89 14.23 15.65 3.63
C ARG A 89 15.55 15.07 4.15
N ASP A 90 16.41 15.90 4.73
CA ASP A 90 17.80 15.56 4.97
C ASP A 90 18.08 15.18 6.45
N LYS A 91 17.14 15.44 7.37
CA LYS A 91 17.31 15.20 8.80
C LYS A 91 16.08 14.56 9.42
N THR A 92 16.30 13.81 10.51
CA THR A 92 15.22 13.35 11.39
C THR A 92 14.97 14.36 12.53
N PRO A 93 13.78 14.36 13.16
CA PRO A 93 13.52 15.19 14.32
C PRO A 93 14.53 14.95 15.48
N GLN A 94 14.94 13.70 15.69
CA GLN A 94 15.93 13.32 16.72
C GLN A 94 17.30 13.96 16.47
N GLN A 95 17.77 14.01 15.22
CA GLN A 95 19.02 14.70 14.87
C GLN A 95 18.98 16.20 15.17
N LEU A 96 17.77 16.77 15.23
CA LEU A 96 17.54 18.17 15.64
C LEU A 96 17.25 18.31 17.13
N LYS A 97 17.38 17.23 17.93
CA LYS A 97 17.05 17.18 19.37
C LYS A 97 15.60 17.55 19.69
N MET A 98 14.68 17.33 18.74
CA MET A 98 13.25 17.54 18.93
C MET A 98 12.63 16.32 19.62
N PHE A 99 11.58 16.53 20.44
CA PHE A 99 10.84 15.45 21.11
C PHE A 99 9.84 14.76 20.21
N PHE A 100 10.24 14.41 18.98
CA PHE A 100 9.44 13.69 18.01
C PHE A 100 10.27 12.58 17.36
N TYR A 101 9.64 11.41 17.17
CA TYR A 101 10.30 10.28 16.53
C TYR A 101 10.27 10.40 14.99
N LEU A 102 9.17 10.93 14.44
CA LEU A 102 8.95 11.08 13.00
C LEU A 102 8.46 12.49 12.68
N TRP A 103 8.59 12.89 11.44
CA TRP A 103 7.99 14.12 10.93
C TRP A 103 6.46 14.00 10.89
N SER A 104 5.81 14.28 12.00
CA SER A 104 4.36 14.47 12.12
C SER A 104 3.99 15.92 11.82
N VAL A 105 2.67 16.20 11.68
CA VAL A 105 2.20 17.59 11.56
C VAL A 105 2.67 18.43 12.74
N GLY A 106 2.55 17.90 13.96
CA GLY A 106 3.02 18.58 15.18
C GLY A 106 4.53 18.85 15.18
N ALA A 107 5.35 17.89 14.68
CA ALA A 107 6.79 18.09 14.57
C ALA A 107 7.13 19.22 13.58
N VAL A 108 6.41 19.31 12.45
CA VAL A 108 6.61 20.38 11.46
C VAL A 108 6.14 21.74 12.02
N MET A 109 5.04 21.77 12.76
CA MET A 109 4.60 22.99 13.45
C MET A 109 5.68 23.50 14.41
N ALA A 110 6.19 22.62 15.28
CA ALA A 110 7.26 22.96 16.22
C ALA A 110 8.54 23.44 15.51
N LEU A 111 8.91 22.80 14.40
CA LEU A 111 10.06 23.22 13.60
C LEU A 111 9.88 24.63 13.02
N ILE A 112 8.70 24.95 12.49
CA ILE A 112 8.39 26.27 11.93
C ILE A 112 8.45 27.34 13.03
N GLU A 113 7.89 27.06 14.18
CA GLU A 113 7.90 27.97 15.32
C GLU A 113 9.32 28.19 15.85
N GLU A 114 10.11 27.11 16.03
CA GLU A 114 11.50 27.20 16.49
C GLU A 114 12.38 28.01 15.53
N ARG A 115 12.20 27.80 14.21
CA ARG A 115 13.08 28.42 13.22
C ARG A 115 12.69 29.84 12.81
N PHE A 116 11.44 30.18 12.91
CA PHE A 116 10.92 31.46 12.37
C PHE A 116 10.05 32.24 13.35
N GLY A 117 9.72 31.69 14.52
CA GLY A 117 8.78 32.31 15.45
C GLY A 117 7.36 32.41 14.92
N ILE A 118 7.00 31.59 13.93
CA ILE A 118 5.70 31.65 13.27
C ILE A 118 4.83 30.49 13.75
N THR A 119 3.71 30.83 14.40
CA THR A 119 2.68 29.86 14.79
C THR A 119 1.75 29.57 13.63
N VAL A 120 1.58 28.31 13.28
CA VAL A 120 0.73 27.82 12.18
C VAL A 120 -0.27 26.78 12.67
N SER A 121 -1.46 26.73 12.09
CA SER A 121 -2.44 25.69 12.41
C SER A 121 -2.11 24.37 11.75
N GLU A 122 -2.58 23.23 12.31
CA GLU A 122 -2.44 21.90 11.70
C GLU A 122 -2.94 21.86 10.25
N SER A 123 -4.09 22.48 9.99
CA SER A 123 -4.68 22.51 8.65
C SER A 123 -3.79 23.24 7.64
N CYS A 124 -3.09 24.28 8.09
CA CYS A 124 -2.12 25.02 7.29
C CYS A 124 -0.90 24.14 6.97
N VAL A 125 -0.33 23.47 7.97
CA VAL A 125 0.82 22.58 7.78
C VAL A 125 0.47 21.40 6.88
N ARG A 126 -0.71 20.79 7.02
CA ARG A 126 -1.18 19.73 6.11
C ARG A 126 -1.24 20.19 4.65
N LYS A 127 -1.68 21.43 4.41
CA LYS A 127 -1.70 22.02 3.06
C LYS A 127 -0.28 22.28 2.54
N TYR A 128 0.63 22.74 3.38
CA TYR A 128 2.03 22.92 3.02
C TYR A 128 2.68 21.57 2.67
N LEU A 129 2.56 20.57 3.53
CA LEU A 129 3.12 19.23 3.28
C LEU A 129 2.61 18.64 1.96
N ALA A 130 1.32 18.71 1.70
CA ALA A 130 0.74 18.27 0.44
C ALA A 130 1.29 19.05 -0.77
N ALA A 131 1.40 20.38 -0.65
CA ALA A 131 1.95 21.23 -1.72
C ALA A 131 3.44 20.98 -1.96
N TRP A 132 4.20 20.56 -0.95
CA TRP A 132 5.61 20.19 -1.02
C TRP A 132 5.85 18.75 -1.48
N GLY A 133 4.78 17.96 -1.75
CA GLY A 133 4.86 16.59 -2.22
C GLY A 133 5.04 15.55 -1.10
N PHE A 134 4.90 15.92 0.16
CA PHE A 134 4.93 14.96 1.27
C PHE A 134 3.56 14.33 1.47
N THR A 135 3.54 13.01 1.67
CA THR A 135 2.35 12.22 1.95
C THR A 135 2.51 11.46 3.26
N ILE A 136 1.39 11.13 3.90
CA ILE A 136 1.41 10.31 5.11
C ILE A 136 1.83 8.89 4.71
N GLN A 137 2.94 8.42 5.28
CA GLN A 137 3.48 7.08 5.07
C GLN A 137 3.46 6.29 6.38
N ARG A 138 3.19 4.98 6.28
CA ARG A 138 3.45 4.06 7.39
C ARG A 138 4.95 3.75 7.40
N PRO A 139 5.66 3.97 8.51
CA PRO A 139 7.08 3.64 8.57
C PRO A 139 7.33 2.16 8.29
N ALA A 140 8.27 1.89 7.40
CA ALA A 140 8.79 0.54 7.24
C ALA A 140 9.73 0.24 8.42
N THR A 141 9.48 -0.86 9.10
CA THR A 141 10.37 -1.34 10.17
C THR A 141 11.49 -2.17 9.55
N ARG A 142 12.72 -1.88 9.92
CA ARG A 142 13.89 -2.71 9.59
C ARG A 142 14.57 -3.13 10.88
N TYR A 143 15.03 -4.36 10.93
CA TYR A 143 15.86 -4.82 12.03
C TYR A 143 17.20 -4.07 12.03
N THR A 144 17.62 -3.58 13.18
CA THR A 144 18.93 -2.91 13.32
C THR A 144 20.11 -3.87 13.06
N SER A 145 19.88 -5.17 13.25
CA SER A 145 20.85 -6.25 13.01
C SER A 145 20.87 -6.76 11.55
N ARG A 146 20.11 -6.12 10.65
CA ARG A 146 20.11 -6.46 9.22
C ARG A 146 21.44 -6.06 8.59
N ASP A 147 22.06 -6.98 7.88
CA ASP A 147 23.27 -6.75 7.10
C ASP A 147 22.91 -6.58 5.61
N ASP A 148 22.99 -5.35 5.13
CA ASP A 148 22.67 -5.03 3.73
C ASP A 148 23.67 -5.66 2.73
N VAL A 149 24.92 -5.98 3.13
CA VAL A 149 25.90 -6.66 2.29
C VAL A 149 25.46 -8.11 2.06
N LEU A 150 25.01 -8.81 3.12
CA LEU A 150 24.47 -10.16 3.00
C LEU A 150 23.21 -10.19 2.13
N VAL A 151 22.34 -9.18 2.27
CA VAL A 151 21.14 -9.04 1.43
C VAL A 151 21.51 -8.84 -0.04
N GLN A 152 22.48 -7.98 -0.35
CA GLN A 152 22.93 -7.77 -1.73
C GLN A 152 23.61 -9.02 -2.31
N ASN A 153 24.41 -9.72 -1.53
CA ASN A 153 25.00 -11.01 -1.95
C ASN A 153 23.91 -12.07 -2.24
N TRP A 154 22.85 -12.11 -1.42
CA TRP A 154 21.72 -12.98 -1.68
C TRP A 154 21.06 -12.68 -3.02
N LEU A 155 20.69 -11.42 -3.23
CA LEU A 155 19.97 -10.98 -4.43
C LEU A 155 20.80 -11.12 -5.72
N GLN A 156 22.12 -10.85 -5.65
CA GLN A 156 22.98 -10.80 -6.83
C GLN A 156 23.70 -12.12 -7.13
N LYS A 157 23.92 -12.99 -6.12
CA LYS A 157 24.73 -14.21 -6.28
C LYS A 157 23.98 -15.45 -5.85
N SER A 158 23.48 -15.52 -4.59
CA SER A 158 22.96 -16.76 -4.02
C SER A 158 21.66 -17.18 -4.68
N TYR A 159 20.66 -16.32 -4.70
CA TYR A 159 19.37 -16.64 -5.31
C TYR A 159 19.44 -16.91 -6.83
N PRO A 160 20.13 -16.10 -7.65
CA PRO A 160 20.30 -16.41 -9.07
C PRO A 160 20.91 -17.79 -9.32
N LYS A 161 21.88 -18.23 -8.49
CA LYS A 161 22.47 -19.58 -8.57
C LYS A 161 21.43 -20.65 -8.22
N ILE A 162 20.66 -20.45 -7.14
CA ILE A 162 19.57 -21.36 -6.75
C ILE A 162 18.54 -21.48 -7.87
N ALA A 163 18.09 -20.37 -8.43
CA ALA A 163 17.11 -20.35 -9.51
C ALA A 163 17.63 -21.03 -10.79
N GLN A 164 18.90 -20.83 -11.14
CA GLN A 164 19.55 -21.50 -12.27
C GLN A 164 19.63 -23.02 -12.05
N THR A 165 20.05 -23.46 -10.86
CA THR A 165 20.12 -24.87 -10.49
C THR A 165 18.73 -25.51 -10.51
N ALA A 166 17.73 -24.85 -9.90
CA ALA A 166 16.34 -25.32 -9.92
C ALA A 166 15.81 -25.50 -11.36
N LYS A 167 16.10 -24.54 -12.24
CA LYS A 167 15.74 -24.65 -13.67
C LYS A 167 16.42 -25.84 -14.35
N LYS A 168 17.70 -26.07 -14.07
CA LYS A 168 18.49 -27.18 -14.65
C LYS A 168 17.97 -28.54 -14.18
N GLU A 169 17.61 -28.65 -12.89
CA GLU A 169 17.13 -29.90 -12.28
C GLU A 169 15.62 -30.10 -12.42
N GLY A 170 14.89 -29.14 -13.00
CA GLY A 170 13.42 -29.16 -13.07
C GLY A 170 12.75 -29.03 -11.70
N ALA A 171 13.47 -28.53 -10.69
CA ALA A 171 13.01 -28.41 -9.33
C ALA A 171 12.01 -27.24 -9.15
N GLU A 172 11.14 -27.34 -8.14
CA GLU A 172 10.22 -26.26 -7.74
C GLU A 172 10.80 -25.51 -6.54
N ILE A 173 10.80 -24.16 -6.60
CA ILE A 173 11.25 -23.33 -5.49
C ILE A 173 10.04 -23.00 -4.60
N HIS A 174 10.10 -23.40 -3.34
CA HIS A 174 9.15 -23.15 -2.29
C HIS A 174 9.73 -22.17 -1.27
N TRP A 175 8.97 -21.14 -0.93
CA TRP A 175 9.30 -20.17 0.10
C TRP A 175 8.49 -20.53 1.34
N LEU A 176 9.17 -20.80 2.44
CA LEU A 176 8.58 -21.31 3.67
C LEU A 176 8.66 -20.26 4.79
N ASP A 177 7.60 -20.20 5.58
CA ASP A 177 7.55 -19.40 6.81
C ASP A 177 6.55 -19.98 7.81
N GLU A 178 6.68 -19.59 9.08
CA GLU A 178 5.74 -19.89 10.14
C GLU A 178 5.03 -18.63 10.64
N THR A 179 3.78 -18.80 11.00
CA THR A 179 3.03 -17.72 11.62
C THR A 179 2.10 -18.18 12.71
N GLY A 180 1.76 -17.26 13.60
CA GLY A 180 0.70 -17.44 14.60
C GLY A 180 -0.47 -16.51 14.32
N VAL A 181 -1.67 -17.06 14.32
CA VAL A 181 -2.91 -16.32 14.22
C VAL A 181 -3.63 -16.40 15.57
N ASN A 182 -4.12 -15.29 16.07
CA ASN A 182 -4.87 -15.23 17.32
C ASN A 182 -6.29 -14.70 17.10
N ASN A 183 -7.14 -14.86 18.08
CA ASN A 183 -8.53 -14.42 18.07
C ASN A 183 -8.73 -12.95 18.47
N GLN A 184 -7.66 -12.16 18.57
CA GLN A 184 -7.76 -10.73 18.84
C GLN A 184 -7.85 -9.99 17.52
N ALA A 185 -8.90 -9.18 17.33
CA ALA A 185 -9.09 -8.42 16.11
C ALA A 185 -8.05 -7.33 15.94
N ILE A 186 -7.64 -7.15 14.71
CA ILE A 186 -7.25 -5.84 14.22
C ILE A 186 -8.57 -5.08 14.05
N TYR A 187 -8.82 -4.09 14.91
CA TYR A 187 -10.06 -3.31 14.89
C TYR A 187 -10.18 -2.58 13.55
N GLN A 188 -11.12 -3.03 12.72
CA GLN A 188 -11.52 -2.30 11.52
C GLN A 188 -12.47 -1.17 11.93
N ARG A 189 -12.29 -0.01 11.32
CA ARG A 189 -13.24 1.10 11.51
C ARG A 189 -14.53 0.79 10.74
N GLY A 190 -15.68 0.93 11.42
CA GLY A 190 -17.01 0.80 10.83
C GLY A 190 -17.78 2.11 10.91
N TYR A 191 -18.81 2.25 10.08
CA TYR A 191 -19.72 3.38 10.16
C TYR A 191 -20.81 3.10 11.19
N ALA A 192 -21.15 4.11 11.99
CA ALA A 192 -22.27 4.12 12.91
C ALA A 192 -22.89 5.51 12.95
N LEU A 193 -24.08 5.64 13.54
CA LEU A 193 -24.68 6.95 13.74
C LEU A 193 -23.78 7.82 14.63
N ARG A 194 -23.74 9.11 14.35
CA ARG A 194 -22.94 10.07 15.12
C ARG A 194 -23.30 9.98 16.62
N GLY A 195 -22.31 9.81 17.46
CA GLY A 195 -22.48 9.65 18.91
C GLY A 195 -22.84 8.22 19.37
N LYS A 196 -22.99 7.25 18.44
CA LYS A 196 -23.23 5.83 18.78
C LYS A 196 -22.04 5.00 18.32
N THR A 197 -21.16 4.63 19.23
CA THR A 197 -20.01 3.76 18.94
C THR A 197 -20.47 2.31 18.76
N PRO A 198 -20.13 1.62 17.66
CA PRO A 198 -20.48 0.22 17.50
C PRO A 198 -19.72 -0.64 18.53
N VAL A 199 -20.41 -1.60 19.11
CA VAL A 199 -19.83 -2.53 20.10
C VAL A 199 -19.64 -3.87 19.44
N THR A 200 -18.45 -4.46 19.60
CA THR A 200 -18.15 -5.83 19.15
C THR A 200 -17.79 -6.70 20.34
N ALA A 201 -18.17 -7.97 20.30
CA ALA A 201 -17.80 -8.94 21.34
C ALA A 201 -16.27 -9.16 21.29
N LYS A 202 -15.63 -9.13 22.46
CA LYS A 202 -14.21 -9.46 22.62
C LYS A 202 -14.09 -10.79 23.36
N PRO A 203 -13.31 -11.76 22.84
CA PRO A 203 -13.10 -13.04 23.54
C PRO A 203 -12.38 -12.81 24.86
N ALA A 204 -12.84 -13.51 25.91
CA ALA A 204 -12.25 -13.41 27.24
C ALA A 204 -10.86 -14.03 27.32
N ARG A 205 -10.58 -15.05 26.51
CA ARG A 205 -9.29 -15.74 26.45
C ARG A 205 -8.61 -15.49 25.11
N ARG A 206 -7.28 -15.37 25.16
CA ARG A 206 -6.46 -15.29 23.96
C ARG A 206 -6.16 -16.69 23.45
N GLU A 207 -6.79 -17.05 22.35
CA GLU A 207 -6.52 -18.29 21.64
C GLU A 207 -5.53 -18.03 20.49
N LYS A 208 -4.67 -19.00 20.21
CA LYS A 208 -3.68 -18.97 19.12
C LYS A 208 -3.67 -20.29 18.38
N ILE A 209 -3.58 -20.21 17.05
CA ILE A 209 -3.27 -21.32 16.13
C ILE A 209 -1.99 -20.98 15.41
N SER A 210 -1.09 -21.92 15.34
CA SER A 210 0.15 -21.81 14.56
C SER A 210 -0.04 -22.45 13.19
N MET A 211 0.66 -21.92 12.20
CA MET A 211 0.65 -22.40 10.81
C MET A 211 2.08 -22.41 10.29
N ILE A 212 2.42 -23.43 9.52
CA ILE A 212 3.55 -23.48 8.63
C ILE A 212 3.01 -23.50 7.20
N SER A 213 3.62 -22.74 6.31
CA SER A 213 3.19 -22.66 4.90
C SER A 213 4.36 -22.57 3.95
N THR A 214 4.08 -22.89 2.68
CA THR A 214 4.97 -22.61 1.57
C THR A 214 4.20 -22.04 0.39
N VAL A 215 4.82 -21.09 -0.32
CA VAL A 215 4.31 -20.51 -1.56
C VAL A 215 5.33 -20.66 -2.69
N THR A 216 4.83 -20.75 -3.93
CA THR A 216 5.66 -20.75 -5.13
C THR A 216 5.26 -19.61 -6.06
N ASN A 217 6.16 -19.15 -6.91
CA ASN A 217 5.85 -18.12 -7.92
C ASN A 217 4.91 -18.64 -9.03
N ARG A 218 4.65 -19.94 -9.08
CA ARG A 218 3.62 -20.54 -9.95
C ARG A 218 2.22 -20.52 -9.35
N GLY A 219 2.07 -20.05 -8.09
CA GLY A 219 0.79 -19.94 -7.42
C GLY A 219 0.39 -21.15 -6.59
N THR A 220 1.32 -22.06 -6.32
CA THR A 220 1.09 -23.19 -5.41
C THR A 220 1.19 -22.72 -3.97
N LEU A 221 0.25 -23.14 -3.13
CA LEU A 221 0.24 -22.94 -1.68
C LEU A 221 0.08 -24.28 -1.00
N ARG A 222 0.97 -24.60 -0.05
CA ARG A 222 0.86 -25.70 0.89
C ARG A 222 0.89 -25.16 2.30
N PHE A 223 0.08 -25.72 3.20
CA PHE A 223 0.06 -25.27 4.60
C PHE A 223 -0.40 -26.37 5.54
N ARG A 224 0.01 -26.25 6.81
CA ARG A 224 -0.42 -27.10 7.92
C ARG A 224 -0.70 -26.24 9.15
N LEU A 225 -1.82 -26.50 9.83
CA LEU A 225 -2.10 -25.88 11.13
C LEU A 225 -1.67 -26.81 12.24
N TYR A 226 -1.13 -26.23 13.29
CA TYR A 226 -0.69 -26.94 14.48
C TYR A 226 -0.88 -26.09 15.75
N GLU A 227 -0.76 -26.76 16.90
CA GLU A 227 -0.88 -26.12 18.20
C GLU A 227 0.49 -26.02 18.87
N GLY A 228 0.72 -24.93 19.60
CA GLY A 228 1.99 -24.69 20.29
C GLY A 228 3.10 -24.15 19.39
N GLY A 229 4.33 -24.51 19.72
CA GLY A 229 5.54 -24.17 18.95
C GLY A 229 5.85 -25.23 17.88
N LEU A 230 6.59 -24.84 16.86
CA LEU A 230 7.10 -25.76 15.85
C LEU A 230 8.18 -26.68 16.50
N SER A 231 7.93 -27.98 16.46
CA SER A 231 8.95 -28.99 16.84
C SER A 231 9.67 -29.52 15.61
N ALA A 232 10.88 -30.05 15.79
CA ALA A 232 11.64 -30.69 14.71
C ALA A 232 10.85 -31.84 14.07
N ALA A 233 10.14 -32.64 14.85
CA ALA A 233 9.32 -33.73 14.35
C ALA A 233 8.17 -33.23 13.45
N LEU A 234 7.42 -32.22 13.89
CA LEU A 234 6.35 -31.63 13.12
C LEU A 234 6.86 -30.98 11.83
N PHE A 235 8.05 -30.38 11.89
CA PHE A 235 8.70 -29.81 10.72
C PHE A 235 9.10 -30.88 9.70
N VAL A 236 9.70 -31.97 10.15
CA VAL A 236 10.03 -33.14 9.28
C VAL A 236 8.75 -33.72 8.65
N GLU A 237 7.70 -33.93 9.43
CA GLU A 237 6.40 -34.39 8.89
C GLU A 237 5.83 -33.46 7.81
N PHE A 238 6.02 -32.14 7.96
CA PHE A 238 5.59 -31.18 6.94
C PHE A 238 6.43 -31.30 5.65
N LEU A 239 7.75 -31.43 5.78
CA LEU A 239 8.65 -31.65 4.64
C LEU A 239 8.36 -32.98 3.93
N GLU A 240 8.09 -34.05 4.68
CA GLU A 240 7.66 -35.34 4.11
C GLU A 240 6.38 -35.22 3.30
N GLN A 241 5.39 -34.51 3.84
CA GLN A 241 4.15 -34.28 3.11
C GLN A 241 4.39 -33.44 1.85
N LEU A 242 5.24 -32.43 1.94
CA LEU A 242 5.59 -31.56 0.82
C LEU A 242 6.24 -32.36 -0.32
N THR A 243 7.17 -33.29 0.01
CA THR A 243 7.86 -34.14 -0.98
C THR A 243 6.97 -35.24 -1.56
N LYS A 244 5.91 -35.66 -0.86
CA LYS A 244 4.92 -36.63 -1.38
C LYS A 244 3.93 -35.99 -2.37
N ASP A 245 3.75 -34.69 -2.29
CA ASP A 245 2.75 -33.95 -3.10
C ASP A 245 3.24 -33.62 -4.52
N THR A 246 4.51 -33.96 -4.87
CA THR A 246 5.09 -33.69 -6.18
C THR A 246 6.16 -34.71 -6.54
N ASP A 247 6.30 -35.02 -7.83
CA ASP A 247 7.38 -35.87 -8.37
C ASP A 247 8.64 -35.06 -8.68
N LYS A 248 8.61 -33.74 -8.49
CA LYS A 248 9.77 -32.88 -8.75
C LYS A 248 10.57 -32.67 -7.49
N LYS A 249 11.88 -32.50 -7.65
CA LYS A 249 12.71 -32.03 -6.56
C LYS A 249 12.27 -30.66 -6.05
N ILE A 250 12.32 -30.46 -4.76
CA ILE A 250 11.87 -29.23 -4.09
C ILE A 250 13.08 -28.47 -3.56
N PHE A 251 13.21 -27.21 -3.89
CA PHE A 251 14.13 -26.28 -3.28
C PHE A 251 13.37 -25.41 -2.27
N VAL A 252 13.64 -25.57 -0.98
CA VAL A 252 12.96 -24.81 0.07
C VAL A 252 13.85 -23.66 0.51
N ILE A 253 13.33 -22.44 0.43
CA ILE A 253 13.97 -21.23 0.95
C ILE A 253 13.23 -20.81 2.21
N MET A 254 13.93 -20.68 3.33
CA MET A 254 13.36 -20.38 4.64
C MET A 254 14.27 -19.47 5.47
N ASP A 255 13.79 -19.05 6.62
CA ASP A 255 14.59 -18.29 7.58
C ASP A 255 15.60 -19.16 8.36
N ASN A 256 16.34 -18.51 9.26
CA ASN A 256 17.39 -19.16 10.04
C ASN A 256 16.93 -19.65 11.42
N LEU A 257 15.64 -19.99 11.62
CA LEU A 257 15.18 -20.49 12.92
C LEU A 257 15.98 -21.73 13.39
N PRO A 258 16.33 -21.81 14.68
CA PRO A 258 17.12 -22.95 15.21
C PRO A 258 16.47 -24.30 14.95
N VAL A 259 15.16 -24.41 14.96
CA VAL A 259 14.44 -25.67 14.70
C VAL A 259 14.74 -26.24 13.31
N HIS A 260 14.93 -25.38 12.30
CA HIS A 260 15.27 -25.80 10.93
C HIS A 260 16.66 -26.42 10.80
N LYS A 261 17.53 -26.15 11.77
CA LYS A 261 18.92 -26.64 11.80
C LYS A 261 19.13 -27.75 12.84
N GLY A 262 18.03 -28.24 13.43
CA GLY A 262 18.07 -29.30 14.40
C GLY A 262 18.64 -30.62 13.84
N MET A 263 19.27 -31.48 14.68
CA MET A 263 19.88 -32.72 14.25
C MET A 263 18.92 -33.66 13.53
N ALA A 264 17.67 -33.79 14.02
CA ALA A 264 16.67 -34.64 13.38
C ALA A 264 16.30 -34.13 11.96
N VAL A 265 16.22 -32.81 11.77
CA VAL A 265 15.94 -32.21 10.46
C VAL A 265 17.10 -32.44 9.50
N LYS A 266 18.34 -32.24 9.96
CA LYS A 266 19.56 -32.50 9.17
C LYS A 266 19.65 -33.95 8.73
N ALA A 267 19.48 -34.88 9.66
CA ALA A 267 19.53 -36.32 9.36
C ALA A 267 18.46 -36.73 8.33
N TRP A 268 17.26 -36.15 8.43
CA TRP A 268 16.19 -36.41 7.47
C TRP A 268 16.53 -35.82 6.09
N LEU A 269 17.04 -34.59 6.03
CA LEU A 269 17.45 -33.94 4.78
C LEU A 269 18.59 -34.71 4.07
N GLU A 270 19.55 -35.19 4.82
CA GLU A 270 20.66 -36.02 4.27
C GLU A 270 20.16 -37.31 3.60
N GLN A 271 19.07 -37.89 4.11
CA GLN A 271 18.45 -39.11 3.55
C GLN A 271 17.52 -38.81 2.35
N ASN A 272 17.18 -37.55 2.10
CA ASN A 272 16.21 -37.15 1.06
C ASN A 272 16.79 -36.13 0.08
N THR A 273 18.09 -36.09 -0.13
CA THR A 273 18.76 -35.10 -1.00
C THR A 273 18.35 -35.19 -2.47
N ASP A 274 17.83 -36.32 -2.89
CA ASP A 274 17.22 -36.53 -4.21
C ASP A 274 15.89 -35.81 -4.38
N LYS A 275 15.13 -35.56 -3.29
CA LYS A 275 13.79 -34.98 -3.28
C LYS A 275 13.75 -33.54 -2.85
N ILE A 276 14.66 -33.13 -1.95
CA ILE A 276 14.58 -31.80 -1.33
C ILE A 276 15.98 -31.24 -1.04
N GLU A 277 16.12 -29.94 -1.23
CA GLU A 277 17.28 -29.15 -0.84
C GLU A 277 16.83 -27.86 -0.16
N VAL A 278 17.58 -27.46 0.89
CA VAL A 278 17.20 -26.33 1.75
C VAL A 278 18.20 -25.19 1.62
N PHE A 279 17.70 -23.98 1.50
CA PHE A 279 18.47 -22.75 1.44
C PHE A 279 17.97 -21.77 2.50
N TYR A 280 18.87 -20.96 3.05
CA TYR A 280 18.53 -20.02 4.11
C TYR A 280 18.63 -18.59 3.63
N LEU A 281 17.62 -17.80 3.97
CA LEU A 281 17.61 -16.34 3.77
C LEU A 281 18.71 -15.65 4.58
N PRO A 282 19.15 -14.45 4.17
CA PRO A 282 19.99 -13.62 5.01
C PRO A 282 19.32 -13.37 6.37
N PRO A 283 20.09 -13.36 7.48
CA PRO A 283 19.56 -13.05 8.79
C PRO A 283 18.83 -11.68 8.82
N TYR A 284 17.74 -11.60 9.57
CA TYR A 284 16.97 -10.37 9.78
C TYR A 284 16.43 -9.70 8.48
N ALA A 285 16.16 -10.50 7.46
CA ALA A 285 15.60 -10.03 6.19
C ALA A 285 14.28 -10.74 5.81
N PRO A 286 13.24 -10.74 6.68
CA PRO A 286 11.96 -11.41 6.41
C PRO A 286 11.22 -10.79 5.21
N ASP A 287 11.45 -9.52 4.92
CA ASP A 287 10.87 -8.83 3.77
C ASP A 287 11.22 -9.46 2.41
N LEU A 288 12.29 -10.26 2.35
CA LEU A 288 12.65 -11.02 1.16
C LEU A 288 11.80 -12.30 0.98
N ASN A 289 11.05 -12.73 2.01
CA ASN A 289 10.24 -13.94 1.94
C ASN A 289 8.82 -13.63 1.43
N PRO A 290 8.41 -14.13 0.25
CA PRO A 290 7.04 -13.97 -0.24
C PRO A 290 5.97 -14.56 0.69
N ASP A 291 6.29 -15.59 1.49
CA ASP A 291 5.35 -16.21 2.42
C ASP A 291 4.97 -15.27 3.59
N GLU A 292 5.84 -14.32 3.94
CA GLU A 292 5.48 -13.26 4.90
C GLU A 292 4.32 -12.38 4.41
N TYR A 293 4.17 -12.18 3.10
CA TYR A 293 3.03 -11.46 2.53
C TYR A 293 1.74 -12.28 2.64
N LEU A 294 1.79 -13.61 2.45
CA LEU A 294 0.67 -14.50 2.75
C LEU A 294 0.29 -14.43 4.24
N ASN A 295 1.29 -14.48 5.13
CA ASN A 295 1.09 -14.40 6.57
C ASN A 295 0.44 -13.07 7.00
N ASN A 296 0.84 -11.96 6.41
CA ASN A 296 0.25 -10.65 6.63
C ASN A 296 -1.18 -10.58 6.08
N ASP A 297 -1.43 -11.12 4.90
CA ASP A 297 -2.75 -11.19 4.29
C ASP A 297 -3.73 -12.01 5.13
N LEU A 298 -3.29 -13.18 5.62
CA LEU A 298 -4.04 -14.01 6.55
C LEU A 298 -4.40 -13.23 7.82
N LYS A 299 -3.43 -12.63 8.50
CA LYS A 299 -3.64 -11.87 9.75
C LYS A 299 -4.63 -10.71 9.58
N GLN A 300 -4.61 -10.04 8.43
CA GLN A 300 -5.49 -8.91 8.15
C GLN A 300 -6.92 -9.32 7.79
N ASN A 301 -7.11 -10.49 7.17
CA ASN A 301 -8.38 -10.84 6.54
C ASN A 301 -9.11 -12.02 7.18
N VAL A 302 -8.45 -12.86 7.98
CA VAL A 302 -9.05 -14.07 8.57
C VAL A 302 -10.34 -13.80 9.37
N HIS A 303 -10.42 -12.63 10.01
CA HIS A 303 -11.58 -12.23 10.82
C HIS A 303 -12.57 -11.30 10.06
N ARG A 304 -12.29 -10.99 8.80
CA ARG A 304 -13.07 -9.98 8.05
C ARG A 304 -14.52 -10.37 7.82
N TYR A 305 -14.78 -11.65 7.63
CA TYR A 305 -16.11 -12.14 7.23
C TYR A 305 -16.87 -12.89 8.33
N SER A 306 -16.25 -13.21 9.45
CA SER A 306 -16.84 -14.06 10.48
C SER A 306 -16.88 -13.45 11.87
N GLY A 307 -16.46 -12.19 12.01
CA GLY A 307 -16.30 -11.59 13.32
C GLY A 307 -15.17 -12.23 14.14
N LEU A 308 -15.08 -11.89 15.43
CA LEU A 308 -14.07 -12.45 16.32
C LEU A 308 -14.42 -13.87 16.74
N PRO A 309 -13.54 -14.86 16.53
CA PRO A 309 -13.74 -16.18 17.06
C PRO A 309 -13.64 -16.16 18.59
N LEU A 310 -14.69 -16.66 19.25
CA LEU A 310 -14.77 -16.70 20.70
C LEU A 310 -13.99 -17.88 21.31
N ASP A 311 -13.71 -18.89 20.49
CA ASP A 311 -13.02 -20.12 20.86
C ASP A 311 -11.98 -20.56 19.81
N LYS A 312 -11.15 -21.52 20.20
CA LYS A 312 -10.06 -22.03 19.38
C LYS A 312 -10.53 -22.81 18.16
N ALA A 313 -11.63 -23.55 18.27
CA ALA A 313 -12.18 -24.34 17.17
C ALA A 313 -12.69 -23.41 16.04
N THR A 314 -13.41 -22.37 16.41
CA THR A 314 -13.87 -21.33 15.48
C THR A 314 -12.67 -20.61 14.82
N LEU A 315 -11.63 -20.28 15.60
CA LEU A 315 -10.41 -19.69 15.07
C LEU A 315 -9.75 -20.60 14.02
N LYS A 316 -9.57 -21.89 14.35
CA LYS A 316 -9.01 -22.90 13.45
C LYS A 316 -9.80 -23.01 12.15
N ASN A 317 -11.14 -23.07 12.26
CA ASN A 317 -12.03 -23.17 11.10
C ASN A 317 -11.97 -21.92 10.21
N ASN A 318 -11.86 -20.74 10.80
CA ASN A 318 -11.70 -19.48 10.05
C ASN A 318 -10.37 -19.47 9.28
N VAL A 319 -9.28 -19.86 9.92
CA VAL A 319 -7.97 -19.97 9.28
C VAL A 319 -8.00 -20.98 8.13
N LEU A 320 -8.52 -22.20 8.38
CA LEU A 320 -8.66 -23.23 7.35
C LEU A 320 -9.45 -22.74 6.14
N ARG A 321 -10.61 -22.12 6.38
CA ARG A 321 -11.48 -21.60 5.32
C ARG A 321 -10.75 -20.53 4.49
N TYR A 322 -10.07 -19.60 5.16
CA TYR A 322 -9.33 -18.56 4.49
C TYR A 322 -8.18 -19.14 3.67
N MET A 323 -7.36 -20.01 4.24
CA MET A 323 -6.21 -20.61 3.56
C MET A 323 -6.63 -21.48 2.36
N ARG A 324 -7.71 -22.25 2.49
CA ARG A 324 -8.29 -23.01 1.36
C ARG A 324 -8.81 -22.10 0.24
N HIS A 325 -9.36 -20.94 0.60
CA HIS A 325 -9.74 -19.95 -0.40
C HIS A 325 -8.53 -19.41 -1.17
N ILE A 326 -7.45 -19.03 -0.47
CA ILE A 326 -6.20 -18.60 -1.11
C ILE A 326 -5.58 -19.72 -1.96
N GLN A 327 -5.58 -20.96 -1.45
CA GLN A 327 -5.03 -22.12 -2.17
C GLN A 327 -5.73 -22.37 -3.52
N LYS A 328 -7.04 -22.04 -3.63
CA LYS A 328 -7.81 -22.10 -4.87
C LYS A 328 -7.63 -20.87 -5.78
N SER A 329 -6.78 -19.94 -5.39
CA SER A 329 -6.56 -18.66 -6.10
C SER A 329 -5.06 -18.48 -6.45
N PRO A 330 -4.52 -19.22 -7.45
CA PRO A 330 -3.10 -19.14 -7.81
C PRO A 330 -2.61 -17.72 -8.12
N ALA A 331 -3.42 -16.92 -8.80
CA ALA A 331 -3.09 -15.52 -9.10
C ALA A 331 -2.89 -14.68 -7.84
N LYS A 332 -3.63 -14.97 -6.75
CA LYS A 332 -3.44 -14.30 -5.47
C LYS A 332 -2.10 -14.67 -4.84
N VAL A 333 -1.72 -15.95 -4.89
CA VAL A 333 -0.41 -16.42 -4.41
C VAL A 333 0.73 -15.79 -5.22
N GLN A 334 0.60 -15.76 -6.55
CA GLN A 334 1.57 -15.10 -7.43
C GLN A 334 1.74 -13.62 -7.10
N SER A 335 0.68 -12.94 -6.64
CA SER A 335 0.74 -11.52 -6.29
C SER A 335 1.68 -11.22 -5.12
N TYR A 336 1.98 -12.19 -4.25
CA TYR A 336 2.94 -12.03 -3.14
C TYR A 336 4.39 -11.88 -3.63
N PHE A 337 4.66 -12.31 -4.87
CA PHE A 337 5.95 -12.16 -5.54
C PHE A 337 6.09 -10.83 -6.32
N GLN A 338 5.05 -9.99 -6.33
CA GLN A 338 5.06 -8.73 -7.08
C GLN A 338 5.43 -7.51 -6.23
N ALA A 339 5.59 -7.68 -4.92
CA ALA A 339 6.07 -6.61 -4.05
C ALA A 339 7.53 -6.26 -4.39
N ARG A 340 7.92 -5.02 -4.11
CA ARG A 340 9.26 -4.51 -4.44
C ARG A 340 10.38 -5.42 -3.92
N GLU A 341 10.21 -5.91 -2.69
CA GLU A 341 11.20 -6.69 -1.96
C GLU A 341 11.24 -8.16 -2.40
N THR A 342 10.14 -8.70 -2.92
CA THR A 342 10.01 -10.10 -3.34
C THR A 342 10.05 -10.31 -4.85
N LYS A 343 10.05 -9.22 -5.64
CA LYS A 343 10.01 -9.27 -7.11
C LYS A 343 11.19 -10.03 -7.73
N TYR A 344 12.30 -10.16 -7.03
CA TYR A 344 13.45 -10.92 -7.49
C TYR A 344 13.19 -12.43 -7.60
N ALA A 345 12.12 -12.92 -6.92
CA ALA A 345 11.70 -14.32 -6.90
C ALA A 345 10.50 -14.62 -7.82
N ALA A 346 10.01 -13.62 -8.56
CA ALA A 346 8.83 -13.70 -9.43
C ALA A 346 9.05 -14.58 -10.68
#